data_05078f124e92c9723d08abeac9ab7a6a
#
_entry.id   05078f124e92c9723d08abeac9ab7a6a
#
_cell.length_a   1.000
_cell.length_b   1.000
_cell.length_c   1.000
_cell.angle_alpha   90.00
_cell.angle_beta   90.00
_cell.angle_gamma   90.00
#
_symmetry.space_group_name_H-M   'P 1'
#
loop_
_entity.id
_entity.type
_entity.pdbx_description
1 polymer ?
#
loop_
_entity_poly.entity_id
_entity_poly.type
_entity_poly.pdbx_seq_one_letter_code
_entity_poly.pdbx_strand_id
1 'polypeptide(L)'
;AFISAYRKHNKDGSFEISLDYVSCPELENRVIIISDPMLATGSSLVKTIHYLKEEGKPKEIHIVVAIACTVGIEYVKREEPSVTIWCGDIDDELTAKGYIVPGLGDAGDLAFGTKVQM
;
A
#
# COMPACT_ATOMS: atom_id res chain seq x y z
N ALA A 1 11.25 -1.10 10.23
CA ALA A 1 10.85 -2.21 9.35
C ALA A 1 10.91 -1.78 7.89
N PHE A 2 11.20 -2.70 7.02
CA PHE A 2 11.23 -2.47 5.59
C PHE A 2 10.50 -3.61 4.87
N ILE A 3 9.59 -3.27 3.97
CA ILE A 3 8.81 -4.24 3.22
C ILE A 3 8.91 -3.92 1.74
N SER A 4 9.32 -4.90 0.94
CA SER A 4 9.34 -4.80 -0.51
C SER A 4 8.15 -5.57 -1.07
N ALA A 5 7.26 -4.87 -1.74
CA ALA A 5 6.08 -5.43 -2.38
C ALA A 5 6.07 -5.04 -3.86
N TYR A 6 5.66 -5.94 -4.72
CA TYR A 6 5.54 -5.66 -6.14
C TYR A 6 4.36 -6.40 -6.76
N ARG A 7 3.92 -5.91 -7.93
CA ARG A 7 2.89 -6.57 -8.72
C ARG A 7 3.53 -7.62 -9.62
N LYS A 8 3.09 -8.86 -9.46
CA LYS A 8 3.48 -9.94 -10.34
C LYS A 8 2.37 -10.15 -11.37
N HIS A 9 2.69 -9.91 -12.65
CA HIS A 9 1.73 -10.08 -13.73
C HIS A 9 1.65 -11.54 -14.17
N ASN A 10 0.44 -12.04 -14.31
CA ASN A 10 0.16 -13.37 -14.84
C ASN A 10 -0.08 -13.32 -16.37
N LYS A 11 0.00 -14.48 -17.03
CA LYS A 11 -0.18 -14.58 -18.48
C LYS A 11 -1.58 -14.19 -18.96
N ASP A 12 -2.58 -14.26 -18.09
CA ASP A 12 -3.99 -13.91 -18.39
C ASP A 12 -4.28 -12.42 -18.25
N GLY A 13 -3.28 -11.59 -17.92
CA GLY A 13 -3.43 -10.15 -17.70
C GLY A 13 -3.78 -9.76 -16.26
N SER A 14 -4.08 -10.73 -15.40
CA SER A 14 -4.25 -10.47 -13.97
C SER A 14 -2.91 -10.21 -13.28
N PHE A 15 -2.95 -9.68 -12.06
CA PHE A 15 -1.73 -9.50 -11.27
C PHE A 15 -1.98 -9.90 -9.81
N GLU A 16 -0.89 -10.27 -9.16
CA GLU A 16 -0.86 -10.53 -7.73
C GLU A 16 0.14 -9.58 -7.06
N ILE A 17 -0.12 -9.26 -5.80
CA ILE A 17 0.86 -8.56 -4.97
C ILE A 17 1.76 -9.59 -4.31
N SER A 18 3.06 -9.49 -4.54
CA SER A 18 4.06 -10.35 -3.92
C SER A 18 4.87 -9.56 -2.91
N LEU A 19 5.04 -10.13 -1.71
CA LEU A 19 5.95 -9.59 -0.70
C LEU A 19 7.26 -10.35 -0.80
N ASP A 20 8.28 -9.68 -1.31
CA ASP A 20 9.56 -10.30 -1.66
C ASP A 20 10.56 -10.26 -0.51
N TYR A 21 10.56 -9.17 0.23
CA TYR A 21 11.48 -8.97 1.34
C TYR A 21 10.76 -8.26 2.48
N VAL A 22 10.91 -8.81 3.69
CA VAL A 22 10.38 -8.19 4.89
C VAL A 22 11.45 -8.23 5.97
N SER A 23 11.73 -7.07 6.53
CA SER A 23 12.58 -6.94 7.71
C SER A 23 11.83 -6.11 8.74
N CYS A 24 11.40 -6.74 9.81
CA CYS A 24 10.68 -6.03 10.85
C CYS A 24 11.08 -6.52 12.25
N PRO A 25 11.09 -5.63 13.25
CA PRO A 25 11.29 -6.00 14.64
C PRO A 25 10.04 -6.70 15.19
N GLU A 26 10.09 -7.07 16.46
CA GLU A 26 8.93 -7.58 17.16
C GLU A 26 7.77 -6.57 17.12
N LEU A 27 6.57 -7.04 16.75
CA LEU A 27 5.40 -6.19 16.55
C LEU A 27 4.39 -6.27 17.71
N GLU A 28 4.56 -7.21 18.60
CA GLU A 28 3.61 -7.49 19.68
C GLU A 28 3.39 -6.24 20.55
N ASN A 29 2.12 -5.85 20.68
CA ASN A 29 1.69 -4.70 21.50
C ASN A 29 2.35 -3.37 21.14
N ARG A 30 2.79 -3.21 19.89
CA ARG A 30 3.41 -1.98 19.40
C ARG A 30 2.46 -1.19 18.51
N VAL A 31 2.63 0.12 18.48
CA VAL A 31 1.97 1.00 17.52
C VAL A 31 2.81 0.98 16.24
N ILE A 32 2.17 0.63 15.14
CA ILE A 32 2.83 0.54 13.83
C ILE A 32 2.39 1.71 12.97
N ILE A 33 3.35 2.37 12.35
CA ILE A 33 3.11 3.41 11.35
C ILE A 33 3.63 2.90 10.02
N ILE A 34 2.74 2.76 9.04
CA ILE A 34 3.09 2.38 7.67
C ILE A 34 3.04 3.65 6.81
N SER A 35 4.16 4.02 6.23
CA SER A 35 4.23 5.18 5.34
C SER A 35 4.40 4.75 3.89
N ASP A 36 3.64 5.39 3.02
CA ASP A 36 3.67 5.16 1.57
C ASP A 36 3.32 6.49 0.90
N PRO A 37 3.95 6.85 -0.23
CA PRO A 37 3.58 8.09 -0.93
C PRO A 37 2.14 8.09 -1.42
N MET A 38 1.60 6.95 -1.82
CA MET A 38 0.31 6.86 -2.49
C MET A 38 -0.52 5.68 -2.00
N LEU A 39 -1.81 5.92 -1.76
CA LEU A 39 -2.81 4.87 -1.58
C LEU A 39 -3.74 4.86 -2.80
N ALA A 40 -3.44 4.01 -3.77
CA ALA A 40 -4.23 3.89 -5.00
C ALA A 40 -5.34 2.84 -4.86
N THR A 41 -5.06 1.57 -5.14
CA THR A 41 -6.05 0.49 -5.00
C THR A 41 -6.18 -0.03 -3.57
N GLY A 42 -5.13 0.09 -2.77
CA GLY A 42 -5.05 -0.45 -1.42
C GLY A 42 -4.60 -1.91 -1.33
N SER A 43 -4.44 -2.59 -2.45
CA SER A 43 -4.13 -4.03 -2.46
C SER A 43 -2.82 -4.38 -1.76
N SER A 44 -1.75 -3.64 -2.04
CA SER A 44 -0.45 -3.89 -1.40
C SER A 44 -0.46 -3.57 0.09
N LEU A 45 -1.17 -2.52 0.50
CA LEU A 45 -1.32 -2.17 1.92
C LEU A 45 -2.08 -3.24 2.69
N VAL A 46 -3.20 -3.71 2.18
CA VAL A 46 -4.00 -4.77 2.83
C VAL A 46 -3.15 -6.04 2.99
N LYS A 47 -2.44 -6.44 1.95
CA LYS A 47 -1.57 -7.61 2.02
C LYS A 47 -0.44 -7.44 3.04
N THR A 48 0.16 -6.27 3.08
CA THR A 48 1.18 -5.92 4.06
C THR A 48 0.63 -6.00 5.49
N ILE A 49 -0.55 -5.45 5.73
CA ILE A 49 -1.19 -5.48 7.04
C ILE A 49 -1.49 -6.92 7.48
N HIS A 50 -2.02 -7.75 6.57
CA HIS A 50 -2.26 -9.17 6.85
C HIS A 50 -0.97 -9.89 7.24
N TYR A 51 0.11 -9.65 6.51
CA TYR A 51 1.42 -10.21 6.83
C TYR A 51 1.90 -9.79 8.22
N LEU A 52 1.83 -8.50 8.52
CA LEU A 52 2.26 -7.98 9.82
C LEU A 52 1.44 -8.56 10.97
N LYS A 53 0.15 -8.76 10.79
CA LYS A 53 -0.71 -9.38 11.81
C LYS A 53 -0.44 -10.87 12.03
N GLU A 54 0.13 -11.56 11.04
CA GLU A 54 0.60 -12.94 11.21
C GLU A 54 1.89 -13.01 12.02
N GLU A 55 2.72 -11.98 11.96
CA GLU A 55 4.00 -11.91 12.68
C GLU A 55 3.83 -11.51 14.16
N GLY A 56 2.71 -10.92 14.54
CA GLY A 56 2.46 -10.48 15.90
C GLY A 56 1.12 -9.77 16.02
N LYS A 57 0.78 -9.34 17.24
CA LYS A 57 -0.45 -8.59 17.50
C LYS A 57 -0.12 -7.13 17.79
N PRO A 58 -0.09 -6.26 16.79
CA PRO A 58 0.13 -4.84 17.03
C PRO A 58 -1.01 -4.25 17.84
N LYS A 59 -0.67 -3.24 18.65
CA LYS A 59 -1.66 -2.50 19.44
C LYS A 59 -2.52 -1.62 18.55
N GLU A 60 -1.89 -0.89 17.62
CA GLU A 60 -2.55 -0.03 16.65
C GLU A 60 -1.76 -0.03 15.35
N ILE A 61 -2.47 0.17 14.23
CA ILE A 61 -1.84 0.35 12.92
C ILE A 61 -2.34 1.67 12.34
N HIS A 62 -1.41 2.55 11.99
CA HIS A 62 -1.64 3.81 11.33
C HIS A 62 -1.00 3.80 9.95
N ILE A 63 -1.73 4.26 8.96
CA ILE A 63 -1.25 4.40 7.58
C ILE A 63 -1.11 5.88 7.29
N VAL A 64 0.06 6.30 6.81
CA VAL A 64 0.35 7.69 6.47
C VAL A 64 0.72 7.75 4.99
N VAL A 65 -0.08 8.46 4.20
CA VAL A 65 0.14 8.61 2.76
C VAL A 65 0.03 10.07 2.36
N ALA A 66 0.76 10.47 1.33
CA ALA A 66 0.67 11.84 0.83
C ALA A 66 -0.63 12.06 0.04
N ILE A 67 -0.95 11.16 -0.86
CA ILE A 67 -2.17 11.20 -1.67
C ILE A 67 -2.89 9.85 -1.59
N ALA A 68 -4.20 9.89 -1.43
CA ALA A 68 -5.04 8.70 -1.40
C ALA A 68 -6.15 8.81 -2.44
N CYS A 69 -6.60 7.66 -2.95
CA CYS A 69 -7.79 7.55 -3.78
C CYS A 69 -8.94 7.03 -2.94
N THR A 70 -10.15 7.55 -3.16
CA THR A 70 -11.36 7.14 -2.45
C THR A 70 -11.56 5.61 -2.50
N VAL A 71 -11.37 5.00 -3.66
CA VAL A 71 -11.50 3.54 -3.84
C VAL A 71 -10.53 2.77 -2.94
N GLY A 72 -9.28 3.22 -2.85
CA GLY A 72 -8.27 2.59 -2.01
C GLY A 72 -8.59 2.72 -0.52
N ILE A 73 -9.06 3.90 -0.10
CA ILE A 73 -9.47 4.13 1.28
C ILE A 73 -10.62 3.20 1.66
N GLU A 74 -11.63 3.11 0.83
CA GLU A 74 -12.79 2.23 1.07
C GLU A 74 -12.38 0.76 1.15
N TYR A 75 -11.52 0.32 0.25
CA TYR A 75 -11.01 -1.05 0.24
C TYR A 75 -10.25 -1.38 1.53
N VAL A 76 -9.32 -0.53 1.94
CA VAL A 76 -8.53 -0.74 3.16
C VAL A 76 -9.44 -0.74 4.39
N LYS A 77 -10.39 0.19 4.47
CA LYS A 77 -11.35 0.27 5.59
C LYS A 77 -12.27 -0.94 5.66
N ARG A 78 -12.65 -1.51 4.54
CA ARG A 78 -13.47 -2.71 4.49
C ARG A 78 -12.73 -3.94 4.95
N GLU A 79 -11.48 -4.12 4.48
CA GLU A 79 -10.66 -5.29 4.81
C GLU A 79 -10.01 -5.19 6.20
N GLU A 80 -9.68 -3.98 6.64
CA GLU A 80 -9.00 -3.70 7.90
C GLU A 80 -9.66 -2.52 8.63
N PRO A 81 -10.85 -2.73 9.23
CA PRO A 81 -11.62 -1.62 9.83
C PRO A 81 -10.93 -0.91 10.99
N SER A 82 -9.99 -1.58 11.66
CA SER A 82 -9.33 -1.03 12.84
C SER A 82 -8.17 -0.09 12.54
N VAL A 83 -7.71 -0.01 11.28
CA VAL A 83 -6.58 0.87 10.93
C VAL A 83 -7.04 2.32 10.81
N THR A 84 -6.12 3.24 11.12
CA THR A 84 -6.34 4.69 10.93
C THR A 84 -5.54 5.14 9.72
N ILE A 85 -6.17 5.87 8.82
CA ILE A 85 -5.53 6.40 7.61
C ILE A 85 -5.37 7.90 7.75
N TRP A 86 -4.14 8.37 7.57
CA TRP A 86 -3.77 9.78 7.56
C TRP A 86 -3.29 10.12 6.15
N CYS A 87 -3.98 11.03 5.47
CA CYS A 87 -3.61 11.43 4.11
C CYS A 87 -3.55 12.95 3.96
N GLY A 88 -2.63 13.41 3.11
CA GLY A 88 -2.50 14.83 2.82
C GLY A 88 -3.63 15.33 1.92
N ASP A 89 -4.03 14.54 0.94
CA ASP A 89 -5.13 14.87 0.03
C ASP A 89 -5.79 13.59 -0.49
N ILE A 90 -7.02 13.74 -1.00
CA ILE A 90 -7.82 12.64 -1.55
C ILE A 90 -8.28 13.01 -2.95
N ASP A 91 -7.99 12.14 -3.91
CA ASP A 91 -8.47 12.24 -5.29
C ASP A 91 -9.43 11.07 -5.58
N ASP A 92 -10.43 11.30 -6.42
CA ASP A 92 -11.54 10.36 -6.58
C ASP A 92 -11.33 9.31 -7.67
N GLU A 93 -10.39 9.53 -8.59
CA GLU A 93 -10.27 8.71 -9.80
C GLU A 93 -8.99 7.89 -9.84
N LEU A 94 -9.10 6.70 -10.46
CA LEU A 94 -7.97 5.86 -10.82
C LEU A 94 -7.96 5.62 -12.32
N THR A 95 -6.77 5.60 -12.93
CA THR A 95 -6.59 5.13 -14.30
C THR A 95 -6.70 3.61 -14.37
N ALA A 96 -6.79 3.05 -15.58
CA ALA A 96 -6.77 1.60 -15.79
C ALA A 96 -5.49 0.93 -15.26
N LYS A 97 -4.40 1.69 -15.17
CA LYS A 97 -3.12 1.23 -14.60
C LYS A 97 -3.04 1.37 -13.07
N GLY A 98 -4.09 1.88 -12.43
CA GLY A 98 -4.13 2.09 -10.99
C GLY A 98 -3.41 3.35 -10.51
N TYR A 99 -3.26 4.37 -11.35
CA TYR A 99 -2.72 5.67 -10.96
C TYR A 99 -3.83 6.61 -10.53
N ILE A 100 -3.57 7.38 -9.49
CA ILE A 100 -4.52 8.36 -8.93
C ILE A 100 -4.61 9.58 -9.84
N VAL A 101 -5.83 10.05 -10.11
CA VAL A 101 -6.08 11.22 -10.97
C VAL A 101 -6.83 12.28 -10.15
N PRO A 102 -6.37 13.54 -10.12
CA PRO A 102 -5.18 14.09 -10.80
C PRO A 102 -3.83 13.56 -10.28
N GLY A 103 -3.70 13.26 -9.00
CA GLY A 103 -2.56 12.58 -8.40
C GLY A 103 -1.18 13.04 -8.88
N LEU A 104 -0.20 12.14 -8.72
CA LEU A 104 1.18 12.41 -9.13
C LEU A 104 1.77 11.31 -10.03
N GLY A 105 0.94 10.38 -10.51
CA GLY A 105 1.41 9.24 -11.31
C GLY A 105 2.05 8.17 -10.45
N ASP A 106 3.25 7.73 -10.79
CA ASP A 106 4.02 6.75 -10.03
C ASP A 106 5.16 7.45 -9.29
N ALA A 107 5.10 7.45 -7.96
CA ALA A 107 6.11 8.11 -7.13
C ALA A 107 7.51 7.51 -7.33
N GLY A 108 7.60 6.19 -7.51
CA GLY A 108 8.86 5.52 -7.78
C GLY A 108 9.47 5.95 -9.10
N ASP A 109 8.67 6.02 -10.17
CA ASP A 109 9.12 6.49 -11.48
C ASP A 109 9.57 7.96 -11.44
N LEU A 110 8.86 8.81 -10.68
CA LEU A 110 9.24 10.20 -10.50
C LEU A 110 10.54 10.37 -9.71
N ALA A 111 10.75 9.53 -8.72
CA ALA A 111 11.94 9.62 -7.85
C ALA A 111 13.19 8.96 -8.46
N PHE A 112 13.01 7.84 -9.17
CA PHE A 112 14.11 6.97 -9.59
C PHE A 112 14.18 6.73 -11.09
N GLY A 113 13.27 7.30 -11.88
CA GLY A 113 13.15 7.06 -13.31
C GLY A 113 12.22 5.89 -13.64
N THR A 114 11.90 5.77 -14.93
CA THR A 114 10.94 4.75 -15.39
C THR A 114 11.44 3.33 -15.15
N LYS A 115 10.57 2.47 -14.66
CA LYS A 115 10.89 1.06 -14.41
C LYS A 115 11.24 0.34 -15.70
N VAL A 116 12.32 -0.46 -15.64
CA VAL A 116 12.64 -1.41 -16.70
C VAL A 116 12.01 -2.73 -16.30
N GLN A 117 11.00 -3.15 -17.06
CA GLN A 117 10.36 -4.45 -16.85
C GLN A 117 11.07 -5.49 -17.73
N MET A 118 11.63 -6.47 -17.06
CA MET A 118 12.22 -7.62 -17.72
C MET A 118 11.28 -8.83 -17.64
#